data_40794bc5d0a031bd93043e86f82a2872
#
_entry.id   40794bc5d0a031bd93043e86f82a2872
#
_cell.length_a   1.000
_cell.length_b   1.000
_cell.length_c   1.000
_cell.angle_alpha   90.00
_cell.angle_beta   90.00
_cell.angle_gamma   90.00
#
_symmetry.space_group_name_H-M   'P 1'
#
loop_
_entity.id
_entity.type
_entity.pdbx_description
1 polymer ?
#
loop_
_entity_poly.entity_id
_entity_poly.type
_entity_poly.pdbx_seq_one_letter_code
_entity_poly.pdbx_strand_id
1 'polypeptide(L)'
;AGLSMSPFFINATPGSVGANDKIRVGLIGCKGMGFSDLQAFLRNPEVECIALCDIDDEVLNSRAAETQKITGKKVKNLYKDWRKLIDNKDIDVVIVGTPDHWHCLQMVAACEAGKDVYCEKPLGNSIEECNIMVRTAEKYNRVVQVGQWQRSDPHWQDAMAFVHSGQLGKIRTVRVFSYQGWCPSIPVKPDEPVPAGIDYDMWL
;
A
#
# COMPACT_ATOMS: atom_id res chain seq x y z
N ALA A 1 -42.90 -29.75 14.95
CA ALA A 1 -41.94 -30.16 13.95
C ALA A 1 -40.78 -29.16 14.00
N GLY A 2 -39.69 -29.53 14.67
CA GLY A 2 -38.48 -28.70 14.76
C GLY A 2 -37.60 -28.96 13.56
N LEU A 3 -37.27 -27.90 12.82
CA LEU A 3 -36.23 -27.92 11.79
C LEU A 3 -34.87 -27.97 12.47
N SER A 4 -34.22 -29.13 12.43
CA SER A 4 -32.83 -29.33 12.79
C SER A 4 -31.96 -28.71 11.67
N MET A 5 -31.40 -27.52 11.90
CA MET A 5 -30.33 -27.00 11.07
C MET A 5 -29.02 -27.73 11.47
N SER A 6 -28.57 -28.64 10.63
CA SER A 6 -27.24 -29.21 10.76
C SER A 6 -26.21 -28.11 10.50
N PRO A 7 -25.24 -27.87 11.41
CA PRO A 7 -24.15 -26.95 11.12
C PRO A 7 -23.29 -27.56 10.00
N PHE A 8 -23.17 -26.84 8.90
CA PHE A 8 -22.15 -27.14 7.88
C PHE A 8 -20.77 -26.91 8.50
N PHE A 9 -20.13 -27.96 8.99
CA PHE A 9 -18.71 -27.92 9.30
C PHE A 9 -17.94 -28.00 7.98
N ILE A 10 -17.45 -26.88 7.52
CA ILE A 10 -16.39 -26.87 6.51
C ILE A 10 -15.16 -27.41 7.25
N ASN A 11 -14.68 -28.58 6.88
CA ASN A 11 -13.40 -29.12 7.34
C ASN A 11 -12.29 -28.26 6.70
N ALA A 12 -11.96 -27.13 7.35
CA ALA A 12 -10.78 -26.38 6.99
C ALA A 12 -9.55 -27.20 7.41
N THR A 13 -8.69 -27.51 6.48
CA THR A 13 -7.36 -28.03 6.78
C THR A 13 -6.68 -27.04 7.73
N PRO A 14 -6.06 -27.46 8.85
CA PRO A 14 -5.36 -26.55 9.72
C PRO A 14 -4.38 -25.71 8.93
N GLY A 15 -4.58 -24.35 8.91
CA GLY A 15 -3.80 -23.41 8.13
C GLY A 15 -4.40 -22.98 6.78
N SER A 16 -5.55 -23.53 6.34
CA SER A 16 -6.26 -23.03 5.15
C SER A 16 -7.26 -21.95 5.54
N VAL A 17 -7.02 -20.73 5.08
CA VAL A 17 -8.00 -19.62 5.15
C VAL A 17 -9.09 -19.87 4.12
N GLY A 18 -10.36 -19.83 4.53
CA GLY A 18 -11.52 -19.96 3.63
C GLY A 18 -11.49 -18.85 2.56
N ALA A 19 -12.04 -19.11 1.38
CA ALA A 19 -12.04 -18.12 0.29
C ALA A 19 -12.79 -16.83 0.69
N ASN A 20 -13.75 -16.92 1.61
CA ASN A 20 -14.52 -15.78 2.12
C ASN A 20 -13.83 -15.00 3.26
N ASP A 21 -12.74 -15.55 3.81
CA ASP A 21 -12.02 -14.98 4.95
C ASP A 21 -10.75 -14.23 4.49
N LYS A 22 -10.50 -14.17 3.17
CA LYS A 22 -9.33 -13.50 2.62
C LYS A 22 -9.52 -11.99 2.52
N ILE A 23 -8.47 -11.27 2.89
CA ILE A 23 -8.35 -9.83 2.69
C ILE A 23 -7.95 -9.60 1.23
N ARG A 24 -8.82 -8.97 0.46
CA ARG A 24 -8.62 -8.70 -0.96
C ARG A 24 -7.98 -7.34 -1.16
N VAL A 25 -6.78 -7.33 -1.70
CA VAL A 25 -6.01 -6.09 -1.88
C VAL A 25 -5.96 -5.65 -3.34
N GLY A 26 -5.98 -4.32 -3.53
CA GLY A 26 -5.66 -3.64 -4.78
C GLY A 26 -4.44 -2.74 -4.60
N LEU A 27 -3.53 -2.72 -5.58
CA LEU A 27 -2.35 -1.86 -5.58
C LEU A 27 -2.49 -0.76 -6.63
N ILE A 28 -2.27 0.50 -6.22
CA ILE A 28 -2.15 1.66 -7.09
C ILE A 28 -0.68 2.12 -7.06
N GLY A 29 -0.03 2.18 -8.24
CA GLY A 29 1.41 2.45 -8.36
C GLY A 29 2.24 1.19 -8.16
N CYS A 30 2.45 0.46 -9.26
CA CYS A 30 3.03 -0.89 -9.24
C CYS A 30 4.56 -0.92 -9.34
N LYS A 31 5.24 0.23 -9.39
CA LYS A 31 6.70 0.31 -9.50
C LYS A 31 7.35 0.49 -8.12
N GLY A 32 8.62 0.10 -7.96
CA GLY A 32 9.43 0.38 -6.77
C GLY A 32 8.77 -0.09 -5.47
N MET A 33 8.57 0.85 -4.52
CA MET A 33 8.05 0.53 -3.19
C MET A 33 6.64 -0.04 -3.21
N GLY A 34 5.73 0.48 -4.03
CA GLY A 34 4.37 -0.05 -4.09
C GLY A 34 4.33 -1.55 -4.38
N PHE A 35 5.17 -2.04 -5.30
CA PHE A 35 5.24 -3.49 -5.54
C PHE A 35 5.92 -4.24 -4.39
N SER A 36 6.92 -3.66 -3.74
CA SER A 36 7.57 -4.25 -2.56
C SER A 36 6.58 -4.39 -1.40
N ASP A 37 5.71 -3.41 -1.21
CA ASP A 37 4.65 -3.46 -0.21
C ASP A 37 3.66 -4.58 -0.53
N LEU A 38 3.20 -4.69 -1.78
CA LEU A 38 2.35 -5.80 -2.19
C LEU A 38 3.00 -7.16 -1.92
N GLN A 39 4.29 -7.31 -2.22
CA GLN A 39 5.02 -8.54 -1.93
C GLN A 39 5.06 -8.84 -0.43
N ALA A 40 5.18 -7.82 0.42
CA ALA A 40 5.13 -7.97 1.87
C ALA A 40 3.73 -8.43 2.34
N PHE A 41 2.68 -7.82 1.82
CA PHE A 41 1.30 -8.22 2.09
C PHE A 41 1.03 -9.68 1.68
N LEU A 42 1.52 -10.11 0.52
CA LEU A 42 1.34 -11.46 -0.02
C LEU A 42 2.09 -12.56 0.78
N ARG A 43 2.97 -12.21 1.72
CA ARG A 43 3.55 -13.17 2.66
C ARG A 43 2.52 -13.68 3.67
N ASN A 44 1.44 -12.93 3.89
CA ASN A 44 0.34 -13.37 4.72
C ASN A 44 -0.61 -14.23 3.88
N PRO A 45 -0.85 -15.50 4.26
CA PRO A 45 -1.74 -16.40 3.52
C PRO A 45 -3.20 -15.94 3.48
N GLU A 46 -3.60 -15.02 4.36
CA GLU A 46 -4.93 -14.42 4.38
C GLU A 46 -5.13 -13.34 3.31
N VAL A 47 -4.07 -12.89 2.66
CA VAL A 47 -4.12 -11.82 1.65
C VAL A 47 -4.21 -12.39 0.23
N GLU A 48 -5.03 -11.78 -0.60
CA GLU A 48 -5.14 -12.06 -2.02
C GLU A 48 -5.10 -10.75 -2.83
N CYS A 49 -4.15 -10.63 -3.78
CA CYS A 49 -4.15 -9.53 -4.73
C CYS A 49 -5.15 -9.79 -5.86
N ILE A 50 -6.17 -8.94 -5.97
CA ILE A 50 -7.20 -9.07 -6.99
C ILE A 50 -7.17 -7.99 -8.06
N ALA A 51 -6.44 -6.88 -7.81
CA ALA A 51 -6.35 -5.75 -8.73
C ALA A 51 -4.98 -5.06 -8.69
N LEU A 52 -4.52 -4.63 -9.85
CA LEU A 52 -3.36 -3.75 -10.02
C LEU A 52 -3.76 -2.53 -10.85
N CYS A 53 -3.17 -1.37 -10.53
CA CYS A 53 -3.35 -0.14 -11.29
C CYS A 53 -2.01 0.57 -11.48
N ASP A 54 -1.68 0.85 -12.72
CA ASP A 54 -0.53 1.69 -13.09
C ASP A 54 -0.81 2.41 -14.40
N ILE A 55 -0.25 3.58 -14.58
CA ILE A 55 -0.37 4.38 -15.80
C ILE A 55 0.56 3.89 -16.91
N ASP A 56 1.55 3.06 -16.57
CA ASP A 56 2.53 2.47 -17.46
C ASP A 56 2.12 1.02 -17.80
N ASP A 57 1.83 0.77 -19.08
CA ASP A 57 1.39 -0.55 -19.58
C ASP A 57 2.44 -1.64 -19.36
N GLU A 58 3.72 -1.32 -19.51
CA GLU A 58 4.81 -2.29 -19.34
C GLU A 58 4.93 -2.69 -17.86
N VAL A 59 4.92 -1.69 -16.96
CA VAL A 59 4.94 -1.91 -15.51
C VAL A 59 3.73 -2.74 -15.09
N LEU A 60 2.54 -2.35 -15.49
CA LEU A 60 1.30 -3.02 -15.11
C LEU A 60 1.30 -4.51 -15.52
N ASN A 61 1.66 -4.80 -16.78
CA ASN A 61 1.68 -6.16 -17.31
C ASN A 61 2.79 -7.02 -16.67
N SER A 62 3.99 -6.46 -16.51
CA SER A 62 5.12 -7.17 -15.88
C SER A 62 4.82 -7.53 -14.42
N ARG A 63 4.23 -6.60 -13.66
CA ARG A 63 3.85 -6.84 -12.24
C ARG A 63 2.69 -7.81 -12.10
N ALA A 64 1.74 -7.81 -13.03
CA ALA A 64 0.70 -8.83 -13.07
C ALA A 64 1.28 -10.24 -13.26
N ALA A 65 2.22 -10.39 -14.19
CA ALA A 65 2.90 -11.67 -14.42
C ALA A 65 3.75 -12.09 -13.20
N GLU A 66 4.44 -11.16 -12.55
CA GLU A 66 5.23 -11.43 -11.35
C GLU A 66 4.35 -11.83 -10.16
N THR A 67 3.25 -11.12 -9.95
CA THR A 67 2.25 -11.47 -8.92
C THR A 67 1.70 -12.88 -9.15
N GLN A 68 1.44 -13.25 -10.39
CA GLN A 68 1.00 -14.61 -10.74
C GLN A 68 2.07 -15.66 -10.41
N LYS A 69 3.35 -15.37 -10.65
CA LYS A 69 4.46 -16.29 -10.27
C LYS A 69 4.54 -16.48 -8.75
N ILE A 70 4.35 -15.41 -7.98
CA ILE A 70 4.41 -15.44 -6.52
C ILE A 70 3.23 -16.23 -5.93
N THR A 71 2.02 -15.96 -6.43
CA THR A 71 0.77 -16.46 -5.81
C THR A 71 0.22 -17.73 -6.45
N GLY A 72 0.69 -18.08 -7.65
CA GLY A 72 0.11 -19.12 -8.49
C GLY A 72 -1.24 -18.74 -9.12
N LYS A 73 -1.75 -17.51 -8.86
CA LYS A 73 -3.05 -17.03 -9.32
C LYS A 73 -2.89 -15.80 -10.23
N LYS A 74 -3.67 -15.77 -11.31
CA LYS A 74 -3.72 -14.60 -12.18
C LYS A 74 -4.46 -13.45 -11.49
N VAL A 75 -3.89 -12.23 -11.51
CA VAL A 75 -4.59 -11.02 -11.09
C VAL A 75 -5.77 -10.78 -12.04
N LYS A 76 -6.96 -10.66 -11.49
CA LYS A 76 -8.20 -10.59 -12.28
C LYS A 76 -8.37 -9.26 -13.00
N ASN A 77 -8.02 -8.16 -12.31
CA ASN A 77 -8.35 -6.81 -12.75
C ASN A 77 -7.07 -5.98 -12.90
N LEU A 78 -6.88 -5.42 -14.10
CA LEU A 78 -5.79 -4.49 -14.40
C LEU A 78 -6.41 -3.17 -14.84
N TYR A 79 -6.01 -2.08 -14.19
CA TYR A 79 -6.56 -0.75 -14.42
C TYR A 79 -5.46 0.24 -14.78
N LYS A 80 -5.75 1.20 -15.64
CA LYS A 80 -4.92 2.39 -15.87
C LYS A 80 -5.39 3.59 -15.04
N ASP A 81 -6.67 3.62 -14.70
CA ASP A 81 -7.29 4.66 -13.90
C ASP A 81 -7.56 4.12 -12.48
N TRP A 82 -6.92 4.73 -11.48
CA TRP A 82 -7.03 4.34 -10.08
C TRP A 82 -8.48 4.46 -9.54
N ARG A 83 -9.30 5.35 -10.09
CA ARG A 83 -10.69 5.49 -9.70
C ARG A 83 -11.49 4.21 -9.95
N LYS A 84 -11.23 3.56 -11.07
CA LYS A 84 -11.84 2.26 -11.41
C LYS A 84 -11.42 1.14 -10.47
N LEU A 85 -10.18 1.19 -9.95
CA LEU A 85 -9.77 0.25 -8.92
C LEU A 85 -10.54 0.50 -7.61
N ILE A 86 -10.66 1.76 -7.19
CA ILE A 86 -11.41 2.13 -5.98
C ILE A 86 -12.89 1.78 -6.10
N ASP A 87 -13.49 1.93 -7.28
CA ASP A 87 -14.89 1.56 -7.52
C ASP A 87 -15.17 0.05 -7.42
N ASN A 88 -14.14 -0.78 -7.51
CA ASN A 88 -14.27 -2.23 -7.39
C ASN A 88 -14.66 -2.61 -5.95
N LYS A 89 -15.89 -3.12 -5.78
CA LYS A 89 -16.47 -3.48 -4.48
C LYS A 89 -15.86 -4.73 -3.85
N ASP A 90 -15.11 -5.50 -4.63
CA ASP A 90 -14.44 -6.71 -4.13
C ASP A 90 -13.12 -6.42 -3.41
N ILE A 91 -12.62 -5.18 -3.44
CA ILE A 91 -11.39 -4.78 -2.76
C ILE A 91 -11.71 -4.32 -1.34
N ASP A 92 -11.01 -4.91 -0.37
CA ASP A 92 -11.12 -4.57 1.04
C ASP A 92 -10.07 -3.51 1.44
N VAL A 93 -8.84 -3.65 0.92
CA VAL A 93 -7.69 -2.78 1.23
C VAL A 93 -7.05 -2.26 -0.04
N VAL A 94 -6.70 -0.97 -0.05
CA VAL A 94 -5.93 -0.34 -1.13
C VAL A 94 -4.51 -0.03 -0.65
N ILE A 95 -3.51 -0.48 -1.41
CA ILE A 95 -2.11 -0.08 -1.24
C ILE A 95 -1.87 1.09 -2.19
N VAL A 96 -1.46 2.24 -1.65
CA VAL A 96 -1.13 3.46 -2.41
C VAL A 96 0.38 3.61 -2.43
N GLY A 97 1.01 3.29 -3.56
CA GLY A 97 2.44 3.35 -3.81
C GLY A 97 2.81 4.27 -4.98
N THR A 98 1.97 5.26 -5.26
CA THR A 98 2.17 6.29 -6.29
C THR A 98 3.20 7.34 -5.85
N PRO A 99 3.57 8.32 -6.71
CA PRO A 99 4.21 9.54 -6.25
C PRO A 99 3.37 10.28 -5.21
N ASP A 100 4.04 11.02 -4.31
CA ASP A 100 3.48 11.65 -3.12
C ASP A 100 2.35 12.65 -3.38
N HIS A 101 2.35 13.33 -4.52
CA HIS A 101 1.30 14.28 -4.90
C HIS A 101 -0.07 13.60 -5.18
N TRP A 102 -0.09 12.28 -5.37
CA TRP A 102 -1.32 11.50 -5.53
C TRP A 102 -1.85 10.87 -4.24
N HIS A 103 -1.04 10.80 -3.18
CA HIS A 103 -1.38 10.06 -1.96
C HIS A 103 -2.69 10.54 -1.33
N CYS A 104 -2.83 11.86 -1.16
CA CYS A 104 -4.03 12.43 -0.52
C CYS A 104 -5.31 12.07 -1.28
N LEU A 105 -5.35 12.33 -2.58
CA LEU A 105 -6.55 12.07 -3.39
C LEU A 105 -6.95 10.60 -3.38
N GLN A 106 -5.98 9.70 -3.55
CA GLN A 106 -6.23 8.27 -3.62
C GLN A 106 -6.64 7.68 -2.27
N MET A 107 -5.97 8.10 -1.17
CA MET A 107 -6.34 7.65 0.17
C MET A 107 -7.73 8.14 0.57
N VAL A 108 -8.03 9.43 0.35
CA VAL A 108 -9.34 10.01 0.65
C VAL A 108 -10.43 9.25 -0.11
N ALA A 109 -10.28 9.07 -1.41
CA ALA A 109 -11.26 8.36 -2.24
C ALA A 109 -11.44 6.89 -1.80
N ALA A 110 -10.36 6.21 -1.40
CA ALA A 110 -10.44 4.84 -0.90
C ALA A 110 -11.22 4.76 0.42
N CYS A 111 -10.94 5.67 1.37
CA CYS A 111 -11.68 5.76 2.63
C CYS A 111 -13.16 6.06 2.40
N GLU A 112 -13.49 6.99 1.50
CA GLU A 112 -14.88 7.32 1.11
C GLU A 112 -15.60 6.12 0.48
N ALA A 113 -14.88 5.28 -0.26
CA ALA A 113 -15.39 4.04 -0.83
C ALA A 113 -15.49 2.89 0.20
N GLY A 114 -15.16 3.14 1.48
CA GLY A 114 -15.25 2.18 2.56
C GLY A 114 -14.10 1.18 2.63
N LYS A 115 -12.94 1.49 2.01
CA LYS A 115 -11.77 0.63 1.99
C LYS A 115 -10.75 1.07 3.03
N ASP A 116 -10.03 0.11 3.60
CA ASP A 116 -8.85 0.38 4.41
C ASP A 116 -7.65 0.67 3.51
N VAL A 117 -6.64 1.37 4.04
CA VAL A 117 -5.55 1.88 3.20
C VAL A 117 -4.19 1.67 3.85
N TYR A 118 -3.25 1.17 3.06
CA TYR A 118 -1.82 1.31 3.30
C TYR A 118 -1.29 2.37 2.34
N CYS A 119 -0.79 3.50 2.86
CA CYS A 119 -0.31 4.61 2.05
C CYS A 119 1.19 4.80 2.28
N GLU A 120 1.98 4.79 1.19
CA GLU A 120 3.41 5.00 1.27
C GLU A 120 3.78 6.39 1.80
N LYS A 121 5.01 6.49 2.29
CA LYS A 121 5.61 7.74 2.76
C LYS A 121 6.13 8.57 1.57
N PRO A 122 6.16 9.90 1.68
CA PRO A 122 5.54 10.75 2.70
C PRO A 122 4.02 10.70 2.61
N LEU A 123 3.32 10.86 3.74
CA LEU A 123 1.87 10.71 3.77
C LEU A 123 1.14 11.63 2.79
N GLY A 124 1.53 12.88 2.73
CA GLY A 124 0.98 13.88 1.80
C GLY A 124 2.03 14.90 1.42
N ASN A 125 1.73 15.69 0.41
CA ASN A 125 2.63 16.69 -0.16
C ASN A 125 2.60 18.03 0.63
N SER A 126 1.63 18.18 1.53
CA SER A 126 1.50 19.31 2.43
C SER A 126 0.93 18.90 3.79
N ILE A 127 1.10 19.76 4.81
CA ILE A 127 0.52 19.55 6.14
C ILE A 127 -1.00 19.50 6.06
N GLU A 128 -1.62 20.33 5.21
CA GLU A 128 -3.07 20.36 5.05
C GLU A 128 -3.59 19.06 4.46
N GLU A 129 -2.93 18.49 3.46
CA GLU A 129 -3.26 17.16 2.94
C GLU A 129 -3.20 16.10 4.04
N CYS A 130 -2.14 16.07 4.84
CA CYS A 130 -2.04 15.15 5.96
C CYS A 130 -3.20 15.29 6.95
N ASN A 131 -3.61 16.53 7.27
CA ASN A 131 -4.75 16.80 8.13
C ASN A 131 -6.07 16.31 7.52
N ILE A 132 -6.25 16.51 6.22
CA ILE A 132 -7.44 16.02 5.48
C ILE A 132 -7.47 14.48 5.55
N MET A 133 -6.36 13.82 5.30
CA MET A 133 -6.25 12.37 5.32
C MET A 133 -6.62 11.79 6.69
N VAL A 134 -6.10 12.36 7.79
CA VAL A 134 -6.43 11.94 9.15
C VAL A 134 -7.92 12.09 9.41
N ARG A 135 -8.49 13.28 9.17
CA ARG A 135 -9.92 13.55 9.36
C ARG A 135 -10.81 12.62 8.51
N THR A 136 -10.37 12.27 7.31
CA THR A 136 -11.11 11.36 6.42
C THR A 136 -11.10 9.94 6.97
N ALA A 137 -9.96 9.43 7.41
CA ALA A 137 -9.86 8.11 8.03
C ALA A 137 -10.80 7.99 9.24
N GLU A 138 -10.80 9.01 10.12
CA GLU A 138 -11.69 9.09 11.28
C GLU A 138 -13.17 9.15 10.87
N LYS A 139 -13.52 10.06 9.93
CA LYS A 139 -14.89 10.26 9.47
C LYS A 139 -15.53 9.00 8.90
N TYR A 140 -14.78 8.25 8.12
CA TYR A 140 -15.27 7.04 7.47
C TYR A 140 -14.95 5.76 8.28
N ASN A 141 -14.33 5.90 9.45
CA ASN A 141 -13.94 4.79 10.34
C ASN A 141 -13.14 3.72 9.59
N ARG A 142 -12.08 4.15 8.88
CA ARG A 142 -11.20 3.26 8.13
C ARG A 142 -9.87 3.07 8.84
N VAL A 143 -9.30 1.88 8.69
CA VAL A 143 -7.95 1.58 9.17
C VAL A 143 -6.97 2.08 8.12
N VAL A 144 -6.08 2.99 8.53
CA VAL A 144 -5.05 3.54 7.66
C VAL A 144 -3.68 3.34 8.29
N GLN A 145 -2.77 2.74 7.54
CA GLN A 145 -1.36 2.58 7.91
C GLN A 145 -0.48 3.38 6.96
N VAL A 146 0.41 4.19 7.51
CA VAL A 146 1.45 4.90 6.73
C VAL A 146 2.68 4.02 6.57
N GLY A 147 3.28 3.99 5.38
CA GLY A 147 4.42 3.15 4.98
C GLY A 147 5.76 3.52 5.63
N GLN A 148 5.78 3.78 6.93
CA GLN A 148 7.00 4.02 7.71
C GLN A 148 7.55 2.71 8.28
N TRP A 149 7.85 1.78 7.40
CA TRP A 149 8.22 0.40 7.71
C TRP A 149 9.40 0.25 8.67
N GLN A 150 10.35 1.19 8.67
CA GLN A 150 11.49 1.17 9.61
C GLN A 150 11.04 1.22 11.08
N ARG A 151 9.88 1.79 11.38
CA ARG A 151 9.34 1.80 12.76
C ARG A 151 8.94 0.41 13.26
N SER A 152 8.73 -0.53 12.35
CA SER A 152 8.41 -1.92 12.65
C SER A 152 9.63 -2.84 12.59
N ASP A 153 10.79 -2.32 12.19
CA ASP A 153 12.01 -3.09 12.08
C ASP A 153 12.60 -3.37 13.49
N PRO A 154 12.96 -4.61 13.81
CA PRO A 154 13.43 -5.02 15.13
C PRO A 154 14.56 -4.16 15.68
N HIS A 155 15.56 -3.81 14.88
CA HIS A 155 16.69 -3.01 15.37
C HIS A 155 16.28 -1.59 15.77
N TRP A 156 15.27 -0.99 15.14
CA TRP A 156 14.71 0.28 15.55
C TRP A 156 13.88 0.15 16.84
N GLN A 157 13.13 -0.95 16.98
CA GLN A 157 12.39 -1.24 18.20
C GLN A 157 13.33 -1.44 19.39
N ASP A 158 14.42 -2.17 19.20
CA ASP A 158 15.46 -2.35 20.23
C ASP A 158 16.13 -1.03 20.60
N ALA A 159 16.46 -0.19 19.61
CA ALA A 159 17.02 1.15 19.85
C ALA A 159 16.05 2.02 20.65
N MET A 160 14.76 2.00 20.31
CA MET A 160 13.73 2.74 21.04
C MET A 160 13.54 2.22 22.46
N ALA A 161 13.54 0.90 22.66
CA ALA A 161 13.48 0.29 23.99
C ALA A 161 14.68 0.70 24.84
N PHE A 162 15.89 0.71 24.26
CA PHE A 162 17.08 1.19 24.95
C PHE A 162 16.98 2.65 25.36
N VAL A 163 16.51 3.53 24.46
CA VAL A 163 16.29 4.97 24.78
C VAL A 163 15.29 5.13 25.93
N HIS A 164 14.18 4.38 25.89
CA HIS A 164 13.12 4.46 26.91
C HIS A 164 13.49 3.78 28.24
N SER A 165 14.50 2.91 28.26
CA SER A 165 14.95 2.24 29.50
C SER A 165 15.54 3.18 30.55
N GLY A 166 15.86 4.41 30.16
CA GLY A 166 16.51 5.39 31.02
C GLY A 166 18.03 5.17 31.16
N GLN A 167 18.61 4.16 30.54
CA GLN A 167 20.07 3.88 30.65
C GLN A 167 20.94 5.02 30.10
N LEU A 168 20.41 5.83 29.18
CA LEU A 168 21.08 7.06 28.72
C LEU A 168 21.00 8.23 29.69
N GLY A 169 20.28 8.07 30.80
CA GLY A 169 20.00 9.16 31.70
C GLY A 169 19.10 10.23 31.08
N LYS A 170 19.24 11.48 31.55
CA LYS A 170 18.45 12.61 31.02
C LYS A 170 18.95 13.03 29.63
N ILE A 171 18.19 12.76 28.57
CA ILE A 171 18.50 13.23 27.24
C ILE A 171 18.36 14.74 27.17
N ARG A 172 19.43 15.45 26.80
CA ARG A 172 19.48 16.92 26.73
C ARG A 172 19.50 17.43 25.30
N THR A 173 20.04 16.65 24.37
CA THR A 173 20.23 17.05 22.98
C THR A 173 20.02 15.84 22.08
N VAL A 174 19.28 16.04 21.00
CA VAL A 174 19.13 15.09 19.90
C VAL A 174 19.63 15.77 18.63
N ARG A 175 20.55 15.12 17.90
CA ARG A 175 20.99 15.58 16.59
C ARG A 175 20.51 14.62 15.52
N VAL A 176 19.80 15.15 14.54
CA VAL A 176 19.33 14.39 13.37
C VAL A 176 20.06 14.90 12.15
N PHE A 177 20.64 14.00 11.39
CA PHE A 177 21.30 14.33 10.11
C PHE A 177 21.11 13.19 9.13
N SER A 178 21.17 13.52 7.84
CA SER A 178 21.09 12.55 6.76
C SER A 178 22.22 12.78 5.77
N TYR A 179 22.95 11.72 5.43
CA TYR A 179 23.93 11.74 4.36
C TYR A 179 23.25 11.35 3.06
N GLN A 180 23.27 12.25 2.08
CA GLN A 180 22.68 12.00 0.75
C GLN A 180 23.75 11.93 -0.36
N GLY A 181 24.94 11.46 -0.05
CA GLY A 181 26.02 11.33 -1.03
C GLY A 181 25.74 10.33 -2.18
N TRP A 182 24.65 9.56 -2.06
CA TRP A 182 24.14 8.67 -3.10
C TRP A 182 23.25 9.40 -4.14
N CYS A 183 22.98 10.68 -3.94
CA CYS A 183 22.15 11.48 -4.82
C CYS A 183 23.06 12.35 -5.70
N PRO A 184 23.56 11.85 -6.85
CA PRO A 184 24.42 12.63 -7.75
C PRO A 184 23.61 13.78 -8.39
N SER A 185 24.32 14.77 -8.92
CA SER A 185 23.70 15.82 -9.73
C SER A 185 22.96 15.20 -10.91
N ILE A 186 21.72 15.57 -11.10
CA ILE A 186 20.95 15.16 -12.26
C ILE A 186 21.34 16.08 -13.42
N PRO A 187 21.90 15.56 -14.52
CA PRO A 187 22.22 16.40 -15.68
C PRO A 187 20.93 16.98 -16.27
N VAL A 188 21.00 18.24 -16.67
CA VAL A 188 19.90 18.86 -17.43
C VAL A 188 19.79 18.13 -18.78
N LYS A 189 18.63 17.57 -19.03
CA LYS A 189 18.30 16.92 -20.30
C LYS A 189 17.32 17.80 -21.10
N PRO A 190 17.35 17.72 -22.43
CA PRO A 190 16.31 18.34 -23.25
C PRO A 190 14.97 17.63 -23.00
N ASP A 191 13.88 18.31 -23.35
CA ASP A 191 12.55 17.71 -23.34
C ASP A 191 12.50 16.52 -24.30
N GLU A 192 11.88 15.44 -23.86
CA GLU A 192 11.71 14.23 -24.63
C GLU A 192 10.19 13.95 -24.83
N PRO A 193 9.78 13.30 -25.92
CA PRO A 193 8.38 12.92 -26.08
C PRO A 193 7.97 11.90 -25.01
N VAL A 194 6.71 11.94 -24.62
CA VAL A 194 6.16 10.95 -23.68
C VAL A 194 6.35 9.53 -24.24
N PRO A 195 6.94 8.62 -23.48
CA PRO A 195 7.10 7.23 -23.92
C PRO A 195 5.77 6.57 -24.24
N ALA A 196 5.76 5.71 -25.26
CA ALA A 196 4.57 4.96 -25.64
C ALA A 196 4.10 4.08 -24.45
N GLY A 197 2.78 3.98 -24.26
CA GLY A 197 2.18 3.18 -23.19
C GLY A 197 2.06 3.87 -21.83
N ILE A 198 2.56 5.10 -21.67
CA ILE A 198 2.44 5.88 -20.44
C ILE A 198 1.34 6.94 -20.60
N ASP A 199 0.42 6.98 -19.64
CA ASP A 199 -0.56 8.07 -19.49
C ASP A 199 0.07 9.21 -18.67
N TYR A 200 0.75 10.13 -19.35
CA TYR A 200 1.47 11.21 -18.68
C TYR A 200 0.54 12.26 -18.08
N ASP A 201 -0.64 12.48 -18.65
CA ASP A 201 -1.64 13.40 -18.09
C ASP A 201 -2.16 12.90 -16.74
N MET A 202 -2.25 11.58 -16.58
CA MET A 202 -2.60 10.96 -15.29
C MET A 202 -1.41 10.90 -14.32
N TRP A 203 -0.17 11.09 -14.80
CA TRP A 203 1.01 11.13 -13.93
C TRP A 203 1.14 12.47 -13.21
N LEU A 204 0.77 13.57 -13.88
CA LEU A 204 0.80 14.95 -13.35
C LEU A 204 -0.35 15.20 -12.38
#